data_6ce40bdc628d14cac8753c7e3910afe4
#
_entry.id   6ce40bdc628d14cac8753c7e3910afe4
#
_cell.length_a   1.000
_cell.length_b   1.000
_cell.length_c   1.000
_cell.angle_alpha   90.00
_cell.angle_beta   90.00
_cell.angle_gamma   90.00
#
_symmetry.space_group_name_H-M   'P 1'
#
loop_
_entity.id
_entity.type
_entity.pdbx_description
1 polymer ?
#
loop_
_entity_poly.entity_id
_entity_poly.type
_entity_poly.pdbx_seq_one_letter_code
_entity_poly.pdbx_strand_id
1 'polypeptide(L)'
;GMLEFTMYRLFSMVHECRVHGGSLARNILSRVVMAYVQKKQRVLIRAIKKEGTFEAPHDFSHTIKMCEGYLDHGVKMGEGWLLTAEMLELIHIGVNNIVAVQPFGCLPNHIVAKGMSRKIKDNFPNANIVTLDYDPGSSIINQENRLRLMLANAD
;
A
#
# COMPACT_ATOMS: atom_id res chain seq x y z
N GLY A 1 -2.25 -6.29 2.89
CA GLY A 1 -2.56 -7.73 3.00
C GLY A 1 -3.57 -8.21 1.94
N MET A 2 -3.83 -9.54 1.87
CA MET A 2 -4.72 -10.14 0.84
C MET A 2 -6.12 -9.49 0.79
N LEU A 3 -6.69 -9.18 1.95
CA LEU A 3 -8.00 -8.53 2.07
C LEU A 3 -7.99 -7.11 1.49
N GLU A 4 -6.96 -6.34 1.78
CA GLU A 4 -6.76 -4.97 1.26
C GLU A 4 -6.54 -4.99 -0.24
N PHE A 5 -5.73 -5.91 -0.75
CA PHE A 5 -5.55 -6.09 -2.19
C PHE A 5 -6.87 -6.43 -2.89
N THR A 6 -7.72 -7.26 -2.30
CA THR A 6 -9.06 -7.57 -2.84
C THR A 6 -9.92 -6.31 -2.89
N MET A 7 -9.96 -5.52 -1.81
CA MET A 7 -10.70 -4.26 -1.76
C MET A 7 -10.16 -3.23 -2.75
N TYR A 8 -8.82 -3.14 -2.87
CA TYR A 8 -8.15 -2.32 -3.87
C TYR A 8 -8.59 -2.67 -5.30
N ARG A 9 -8.63 -3.97 -5.63
CA ARG A 9 -9.09 -4.42 -6.96
C ARG A 9 -10.56 -4.05 -7.21
N LEU A 10 -11.43 -4.26 -6.24
CA LEU A 10 -12.85 -3.90 -6.34
C LEU A 10 -13.05 -2.38 -6.47
N PHE A 11 -12.33 -1.59 -5.67
CA PHE A 11 -12.34 -0.14 -5.76
C PHE A 11 -11.87 0.34 -7.13
N SER A 12 -10.76 -0.22 -7.64
CA SER A 12 -10.23 0.13 -8.97
C SER A 12 -11.22 -0.17 -10.08
N MET A 13 -11.98 -1.27 -10.00
CA MET A 13 -13.06 -1.58 -10.95
C MET A 13 -14.20 -0.56 -10.90
N VAL A 14 -14.59 -0.14 -9.69
CA VAL A 14 -15.63 0.90 -9.51
C VAL A 14 -15.13 2.24 -10.03
N HIS A 15 -13.90 2.61 -9.73
CA HIS A 15 -13.26 3.85 -10.20
C HIS A 15 -13.17 3.88 -11.73
N GLU A 16 -12.71 2.78 -12.34
CA GLU A 16 -12.65 2.65 -13.80
C GLU A 16 -14.03 2.81 -14.48
N CYS A 17 -15.05 2.15 -13.92
CA CYS A 17 -16.41 2.31 -14.45
C CYS A 17 -16.94 3.75 -14.33
N ARG A 18 -16.46 4.52 -13.33
CA ARG A 18 -16.85 5.93 -13.16
C ARG A 18 -16.12 6.84 -14.17
N VAL A 19 -14.84 6.62 -14.41
CA VAL A 19 -13.99 7.50 -15.23
C VAL A 19 -14.13 7.20 -16.72
N HIS A 20 -14.12 5.93 -17.09
CA HIS A 20 -14.11 5.48 -18.49
C HIS A 20 -15.45 4.92 -18.97
N GLY A 21 -16.44 4.91 -18.12
CA GLY A 21 -17.71 4.21 -18.38
C GLY A 21 -17.54 2.68 -18.26
N GLY A 22 -18.65 1.97 -18.30
CA GLY A 22 -18.64 0.52 -18.21
C GLY A 22 -20.01 -0.06 -17.91
N SER A 23 -20.08 -1.39 -17.75
CA SER A 23 -21.31 -2.08 -17.41
C SER A 23 -21.84 -1.65 -16.04
N LEU A 24 -23.06 -1.15 -15.99
CA LEU A 24 -23.75 -0.78 -14.76
C LEU A 24 -23.83 -1.98 -13.80
N ALA A 25 -24.13 -3.18 -14.33
CA ALA A 25 -24.21 -4.39 -13.54
C ALA A 25 -22.87 -4.71 -12.86
N ARG A 26 -21.74 -4.58 -13.58
CA ARG A 26 -20.40 -4.79 -13.01
C ARG A 26 -20.08 -3.76 -11.92
N ASN A 27 -20.45 -2.50 -12.11
CA ASN A 27 -20.26 -1.45 -11.10
C ASN A 27 -21.05 -1.75 -9.82
N ILE A 28 -22.34 -2.08 -9.94
CA ILE A 28 -23.20 -2.40 -8.80
C ILE A 28 -22.66 -3.65 -8.07
N LEU A 29 -22.34 -4.71 -8.80
CA LEU A 29 -21.80 -5.94 -8.20
C LEU A 29 -20.49 -5.65 -7.43
N SER A 30 -19.56 -4.91 -8.04
CA SER A 30 -18.29 -4.56 -7.38
C SER A 30 -18.51 -3.76 -6.11
N ARG A 31 -19.45 -2.82 -6.08
CA ARG A 31 -19.81 -2.05 -4.88
C ARG A 31 -20.43 -2.92 -3.79
N VAL A 32 -21.33 -3.82 -4.15
CA VAL A 32 -21.96 -4.73 -3.19
C VAL A 32 -20.92 -5.66 -2.55
N VAL A 33 -20.06 -6.27 -3.38
CA VAL A 33 -18.97 -7.14 -2.89
C VAL A 33 -18.01 -6.35 -2.03
N MET A 34 -17.62 -5.13 -2.44
CA MET A 34 -16.72 -4.27 -1.66
C MET A 34 -17.33 -3.93 -0.29
N ALA A 35 -18.61 -3.56 -0.24
CA ALA A 35 -19.31 -3.27 1.02
C ALA A 35 -19.36 -4.50 1.95
N TYR A 36 -19.59 -5.69 1.38
CA TYR A 36 -19.55 -6.94 2.14
C TYR A 36 -18.16 -7.21 2.73
N VAL A 37 -17.11 -7.08 1.91
CA VAL A 37 -15.71 -7.31 2.34
C VAL A 37 -15.30 -6.28 3.40
N GLN A 38 -15.64 -4.99 3.23
CA GLN A 38 -15.41 -3.96 4.25
C GLN A 38 -16.13 -4.27 5.56
N LYS A 39 -17.36 -4.79 5.51
CA LYS A 39 -18.07 -5.22 6.71
C LYS A 39 -17.29 -6.30 7.45
N LYS A 40 -16.71 -7.27 6.74
CA LYS A 40 -15.87 -8.32 7.33
C LYS A 40 -14.57 -7.76 7.90
N GLN A 41 -13.91 -6.85 7.19
CA GLN A 41 -12.73 -6.14 7.69
C GLN A 41 -13.00 -5.45 9.02
N ARG A 42 -14.11 -4.71 9.13
CA ARG A 42 -14.48 -4.02 10.37
C ARG A 42 -14.74 -4.98 11.54
N VAL A 43 -15.23 -6.19 11.27
CA VAL A 43 -15.37 -7.23 12.30
C VAL A 43 -14.00 -7.68 12.80
N LEU A 44 -13.06 -7.94 11.89
CA LEU A 44 -11.67 -8.29 12.23
C LEU A 44 -10.97 -7.16 13.01
N ILE A 45 -11.08 -5.93 12.55
CA ILE A 45 -10.51 -4.74 13.23
C ILE A 45 -11.03 -4.65 14.68
N ARG A 46 -12.35 -4.84 14.88
CA ARG A 46 -12.93 -4.82 16.24
C ARG A 46 -12.42 -5.96 17.10
N ALA A 47 -12.25 -7.16 16.53
CA ALA A 47 -11.73 -8.30 17.25
C ALA A 47 -10.27 -8.07 17.70
N ILE A 48 -9.42 -7.56 16.81
CA ILE A 48 -8.03 -7.22 17.12
C ILE A 48 -7.97 -6.13 18.20
N LYS A 49 -8.78 -5.07 18.07
CA LYS A 49 -8.84 -4.00 19.08
C LYS A 49 -9.32 -4.49 20.45
N LYS A 50 -10.22 -5.47 20.47
CA LYS A 50 -10.72 -6.06 21.72
C LYS A 50 -9.66 -6.92 22.40
N GLU A 51 -8.88 -7.63 21.63
CA GLU A 51 -7.81 -8.49 22.12
C GLU A 51 -6.63 -7.66 22.67
N GLY A 52 -6.29 -6.55 22.03
CA GLY A 52 -5.38 -5.53 22.57
C GLY A 52 -3.89 -5.83 22.46
N THR A 53 -3.48 -7.00 21.99
CA THR A 53 -2.06 -7.38 21.83
C THR A 53 -1.45 -6.80 20.56
N PHE A 54 -2.26 -6.67 19.50
CA PHE A 54 -1.82 -6.22 18.18
C PHE A 54 -2.46 -4.88 17.81
N GLU A 55 -1.70 -4.07 17.09
CA GLU A 55 -2.24 -2.87 16.47
C GLU A 55 -3.18 -3.25 15.33
N ALA A 56 -4.40 -2.69 15.37
CA ALA A 56 -5.40 -3.00 14.36
C ALA A 56 -5.17 -2.15 13.10
N PRO A 57 -5.24 -2.74 11.89
CA PRO A 57 -5.15 -1.97 10.66
C PRO A 57 -6.30 -0.97 10.54
N HIS A 58 -6.10 0.08 9.76
CA HIS A 58 -7.16 1.03 9.46
C HIS A 58 -8.24 0.44 8.56
N ASP A 59 -9.41 1.08 8.54
CA ASP A 59 -10.47 0.78 7.55
C ASP A 59 -9.97 1.16 6.16
N PHE A 60 -10.27 0.36 5.16
CA PHE A 60 -9.82 0.59 3.79
C PHE A 60 -10.21 1.97 3.22
N SER A 61 -11.27 2.58 3.71
CA SER A 61 -11.63 3.96 3.36
C SER A 61 -10.57 4.98 3.80
N HIS A 62 -9.83 4.69 4.86
CA HIS A 62 -8.69 5.49 5.30
C HIS A 62 -7.51 5.33 4.33
N THR A 63 -7.18 4.09 3.97
CA THR A 63 -6.12 3.78 3.00
C THR A 63 -6.33 4.48 1.65
N ILE A 64 -7.58 4.54 1.14
CA ILE A 64 -7.92 5.30 -0.06
C ILE A 64 -7.53 6.78 0.09
N LYS A 65 -7.89 7.40 1.21
CA LYS A 65 -7.62 8.82 1.47
C LYS A 65 -6.13 9.12 1.64
N MET A 66 -5.35 8.18 2.17
CA MET A 66 -3.90 8.35 2.34
C MET A 66 -3.18 8.65 1.02
N CYS A 67 -3.66 8.08 -0.09
CA CYS A 67 -3.05 8.26 -1.41
C CYS A 67 -3.39 9.61 -2.05
N GLU A 68 -4.45 10.30 -1.58
CA GLU A 68 -4.89 11.58 -2.14
C GLU A 68 -3.78 12.63 -2.04
N GLY A 69 -3.51 13.32 -3.15
CA GLY A 69 -2.43 14.31 -3.25
C GLY A 69 -1.04 13.72 -3.54
N TYR A 70 -0.86 12.41 -3.43
CA TYR A 70 0.39 11.71 -3.80
C TYR A 70 0.30 11.08 -5.18
N LEU A 71 -0.70 10.25 -5.40
CA LEU A 71 -0.86 9.48 -6.62
C LEU A 71 -2.34 9.33 -6.96
N ASP A 72 -2.66 9.38 -8.25
CA ASP A 72 -4.03 9.18 -8.73
C ASP A 72 -4.43 7.70 -8.63
N HIS A 73 -5.70 7.46 -8.26
CA HIS A 73 -6.26 6.11 -8.14
C HIS A 73 -6.40 5.38 -9.49
N GLY A 74 -6.21 6.07 -10.61
CA GLY A 74 -6.09 5.47 -11.94
C GLY A 74 -4.80 4.68 -12.15
N VAL A 75 -3.79 4.87 -11.30
CA VAL A 75 -2.54 4.07 -11.31
C VAL A 75 -2.81 2.73 -10.64
N LYS A 76 -3.35 1.77 -11.39
CA LYS A 76 -3.92 0.50 -10.91
C LYS A 76 -3.23 -0.77 -11.41
N MET A 77 -2.08 -0.66 -12.07
CA MET A 77 -1.32 -1.82 -12.52
C MET A 77 -0.68 -2.56 -11.34
N GLY A 78 -0.90 -3.86 -11.25
CA GLY A 78 -0.49 -4.65 -10.08
C GLY A 78 -1.13 -4.12 -8.79
N GLU A 79 -0.33 -3.82 -7.80
CA GLU A 79 -0.72 -3.17 -6.54
C GLU A 79 -0.97 -1.66 -6.70
N GLY A 80 -0.39 -1.04 -7.73
CA GLY A 80 -0.60 0.35 -8.11
C GLY A 80 -0.49 1.33 -6.94
N TRP A 81 -1.46 2.24 -6.82
CA TRP A 81 -1.49 3.27 -5.77
C TRP A 81 -1.50 2.71 -4.34
N LEU A 82 -1.89 1.45 -4.16
CA LEU A 82 -1.94 0.82 -2.83
C LEU A 82 -0.55 0.79 -2.17
N LEU A 83 0.52 0.55 -2.94
CA LEU A 83 1.89 0.55 -2.41
C LEU A 83 2.28 1.90 -1.76
N THR A 84 1.91 3.01 -2.40
CA THR A 84 2.13 4.35 -1.84
C THR A 84 1.26 4.57 -0.60
N ALA A 85 -0.01 4.17 -0.64
CA ALA A 85 -0.93 4.31 0.48
C ALA A 85 -0.47 3.52 1.71
N GLU A 86 0.01 2.29 1.54
CA GLU A 86 0.54 1.45 2.63
C GLU A 86 1.79 2.08 3.28
N MET A 87 2.71 2.66 2.50
CA MET A 87 3.86 3.38 3.06
C MET A 87 3.43 4.58 3.89
N LEU A 88 2.47 5.37 3.39
CA LEU A 88 1.93 6.52 4.11
C LEU A 88 1.20 6.11 5.39
N GLU A 89 0.45 5.01 5.35
CA GLU A 89 -0.23 4.46 6.51
C GLU A 89 0.76 4.04 7.60
N LEU A 90 1.86 3.37 7.23
CA LEU A 90 2.93 3.00 8.16
C LEU A 90 3.53 4.24 8.84
N ILE A 91 3.82 5.30 8.08
CA ILE A 91 4.36 6.54 8.63
C ILE A 91 3.38 7.19 9.61
N HIS A 92 2.09 7.20 9.30
CA HIS A 92 1.06 7.80 10.17
C HIS A 92 0.88 7.07 11.51
N ILE A 93 1.17 5.76 11.55
CA ILE A 93 1.19 5.00 12.81
C ILE A 93 2.56 5.02 13.50
N GLY A 94 3.51 5.85 13.04
CA GLY A 94 4.82 6.03 13.65
C GLY A 94 5.91 5.07 13.18
N VAL A 95 5.63 4.24 12.16
CA VAL A 95 6.63 3.34 11.56
C VAL A 95 7.36 4.10 10.47
N ASN A 96 8.49 4.69 10.80
CA ASN A 96 9.29 5.49 9.87
C ASN A 96 10.31 4.67 9.08
N ASN A 97 10.75 3.53 9.58
CA ASN A 97 11.71 2.65 8.93
C ASN A 97 10.97 1.61 8.06
N ILE A 98 10.96 1.82 6.75
CA ILE A 98 10.16 1.04 5.80
C ILE A 98 11.06 0.37 4.77
N VAL A 99 10.94 -0.94 4.63
CA VAL A 99 11.59 -1.73 3.58
C VAL A 99 10.55 -2.13 2.53
N ALA A 100 10.67 -1.58 1.34
CA ALA A 100 9.87 -1.99 0.19
C ALA A 100 10.60 -3.09 -0.58
N VAL A 101 10.19 -4.34 -0.38
CA VAL A 101 10.75 -5.51 -1.06
C VAL A 101 10.08 -5.69 -2.41
N GLN A 102 10.86 -5.90 -3.46
CA GLN A 102 10.34 -6.02 -4.82
C GLN A 102 11.11 -7.07 -5.62
N PRO A 103 10.45 -7.79 -6.54
CA PRO A 103 11.17 -8.55 -7.57
C PRO A 103 11.81 -7.59 -8.57
N PHE A 104 12.95 -7.97 -9.14
CA PHE A 104 13.60 -7.20 -10.20
C PHE A 104 12.66 -7.03 -11.42
N GLY A 105 12.60 -5.81 -11.95
CA GLY A 105 11.74 -5.51 -13.10
C GLY A 105 10.24 -5.43 -12.79
N CYS A 106 9.81 -5.48 -11.54
CA CYS A 106 8.42 -5.28 -11.18
C CYS A 106 8.04 -3.80 -11.36
N LEU A 107 7.33 -3.50 -12.47
CA LEU A 107 6.93 -2.14 -12.84
C LEU A 107 6.20 -1.38 -11.73
N PRO A 108 5.13 -1.91 -11.10
CA PRO A 108 4.44 -1.19 -10.03
C PRO A 108 5.38 -0.80 -8.89
N ASN A 109 6.26 -1.69 -8.46
CA ASN A 109 7.20 -1.41 -7.39
C ASN A 109 8.22 -0.35 -7.79
N HIS A 110 8.79 -0.43 -8.99
CA HIS A 110 9.77 0.56 -9.45
C HIS A 110 9.15 1.94 -9.66
N ILE A 111 7.96 2.02 -10.24
CA ILE A 111 7.31 3.29 -10.56
C ILE A 111 6.61 3.88 -9.33
N VAL A 112 5.81 3.08 -8.62
CA VAL A 112 4.91 3.55 -7.57
C VAL A 112 5.60 3.54 -6.20
N ALA A 113 6.21 2.43 -5.78
CA ALA A 113 6.87 2.39 -4.48
C ALA A 113 8.18 3.19 -4.48
N LYS A 114 9.12 2.85 -5.36
CA LYS A 114 10.42 3.53 -5.45
C LYS A 114 10.29 4.96 -5.95
N GLY A 115 9.47 5.21 -6.98
CA GLY A 115 9.28 6.54 -7.55
C GLY A 115 8.64 7.53 -6.58
N MET A 116 7.73 7.07 -5.71
CA MET A 116 7.06 7.91 -4.73
C MET A 116 7.84 8.11 -3.43
N SER A 117 8.87 7.30 -3.17
CA SER A 117 9.66 7.37 -1.93
C SER A 117 10.26 8.75 -1.68
N ARG A 118 10.72 9.45 -2.72
CA ARG A 118 11.25 10.81 -2.58
C ARG A 118 10.16 11.80 -2.17
N LYS A 119 9.02 11.81 -2.85
CA LYS A 119 7.89 12.69 -2.53
C LYS A 119 7.37 12.45 -1.10
N ILE A 120 7.40 11.21 -0.65
CA ILE A 120 7.03 10.86 0.73
C ILE A 120 8.06 11.45 1.70
N LYS A 121 9.35 11.27 1.46
CA LYS A 121 10.42 11.83 2.30
C LYS A 121 10.42 13.36 2.36
N ASP A 122 10.09 14.03 1.26
CA ASP A 122 9.98 15.49 1.22
C ASP A 122 8.88 16.01 2.17
N ASN A 123 7.80 15.25 2.35
CA ASN A 123 6.70 15.59 3.26
C ASN A 123 6.89 15.03 4.69
N PHE A 124 7.62 13.92 4.81
CA PHE A 124 7.94 13.26 6.07
C PHE A 124 9.45 13.05 6.19
N PRO A 125 10.22 14.06 6.62
CA PRO A 125 11.69 14.00 6.66
C PRO A 125 12.25 12.83 7.49
N ASN A 126 11.48 12.38 8.49
CA ASN A 126 11.87 11.25 9.35
C ASN A 126 11.60 9.88 8.68
N ALA A 127 10.95 9.84 7.51
CA ALA A 127 10.68 8.59 6.81
C ALA A 127 11.96 8.03 6.19
N ASN A 128 12.38 6.87 6.66
CA ASN A 128 13.54 6.14 6.19
C ASN A 128 13.10 4.95 5.34
N ILE A 129 12.91 5.20 4.04
CA ILE A 129 12.38 4.22 3.08
C ILE A 129 13.52 3.67 2.23
N VAL A 130 13.67 2.36 2.23
CA VAL A 130 14.64 1.62 1.39
C VAL A 130 13.92 0.62 0.51
N THR A 131 14.25 0.61 -0.78
CA THR A 131 13.75 -0.38 -1.74
C THR A 131 14.79 -1.47 -1.95
N LEU A 132 14.38 -2.73 -1.84
CA LEU A 132 15.25 -3.89 -2.04
C LEU A 132 14.73 -4.77 -3.18
N ASP A 133 15.60 -5.03 -4.15
CA ASP A 133 15.35 -6.06 -5.16
C ASP A 133 15.62 -7.44 -4.55
N TYR A 134 14.62 -8.32 -4.58
CA TYR A 134 14.65 -9.63 -3.95
C TYR A 134 14.44 -10.75 -4.99
N ASP A 135 15.53 -11.14 -5.62
CA ASP A 135 15.57 -12.17 -6.65
C ASP A 135 16.64 -13.22 -6.35
N PRO A 136 16.47 -14.44 -6.87
CA PRO A 136 17.50 -15.49 -6.71
C PRO A 136 18.88 -15.09 -7.23
N GLY A 137 18.96 -14.17 -8.20
CA GLY A 137 20.21 -13.66 -8.76
C GLY A 137 20.71 -12.36 -8.13
N SER A 138 20.00 -11.80 -7.17
CA SER A 138 20.41 -10.54 -6.54
C SER A 138 21.53 -10.75 -5.53
N SER A 139 22.43 -9.78 -5.45
CA SER A 139 23.56 -9.84 -4.53
C SER A 139 23.10 -9.65 -3.08
N ILE A 140 23.25 -10.67 -2.25
CA ILE A 140 23.01 -10.62 -0.79
C ILE A 140 23.79 -9.47 -0.15
N ILE A 141 25.03 -9.24 -0.59
CA ILE A 141 25.88 -8.15 -0.07
C ILE A 141 25.25 -6.78 -0.30
N ASN A 142 24.65 -6.56 -1.48
CA ASN A 142 23.97 -5.31 -1.78
C ASN A 142 22.70 -5.12 -0.92
N GLN A 143 21.96 -6.18 -0.67
CA GLN A 143 20.78 -6.15 0.19
C GLN A 143 21.17 -5.84 1.63
N GLU A 144 22.18 -6.54 2.17
CA GLU A 144 22.71 -6.28 3.52
C GLU A 144 23.23 -4.85 3.67
N ASN A 145 24.01 -4.35 2.71
CA ASN A 145 24.55 -2.99 2.77
C ASN A 145 23.43 -1.94 2.81
N ARG A 146 22.37 -2.11 2.02
CA ARG A 146 21.20 -1.20 2.05
C ARG A 146 20.47 -1.25 3.38
N LEU A 147 20.29 -2.44 3.97
CA LEU A 147 19.67 -2.60 5.28
C LEU A 147 20.56 -1.99 6.39
N ARG A 148 21.88 -2.22 6.35
CA ARG A 148 22.82 -1.62 7.30
C ARG A 148 22.79 -0.10 7.25
N LEU A 149 22.77 0.49 6.04
CA LEU A 149 22.64 1.94 5.87
C LEU A 149 21.30 2.46 6.40
N MET A 150 20.21 1.73 6.19
CA MET A 150 18.90 2.08 6.75
C MET A 150 18.95 2.06 8.29
N LEU A 151 19.51 1.00 8.87
CA LEU A 151 19.62 0.87 10.34
C LEU A 151 20.56 1.91 10.95
N ALA A 152 21.63 2.31 10.25
CA ALA A 152 22.53 3.38 10.70
C ALA A 152 21.87 4.76 10.71
N ASN A 153 20.78 4.95 9.97
CA ASN A 153 19.97 6.18 9.93
C ASN A 153 18.63 6.02 10.67
N ALA A 154 18.43 4.92 11.38
CA ALA A 154 17.26 4.70 12.21
C ALA A 154 17.55 5.30 13.60
N ASP A 155 16.92 6.44 13.89
CA ASP A 155 16.89 7.05 15.24
C ASP A 155 15.82 6.39 16.10
#